data_dcec38abe03250a3e7151f63bdba73cf
#
_entry.id   dcec38abe03250a3e7151f63bdba73cf
#
_cell.length_a   1.000
_cell.length_b   1.000
_cell.length_c   1.000
_cell.angle_alpha   90.00
_cell.angle_beta   90.00
_cell.angle_gamma   90.00
#
_symmetry.space_group_name_H-M   'P 1'
#
loop_
_entity.id
_entity.type
_entity.pdbx_description
1 polymer ?
#
loop_
_entity_poly.entity_id
_entity_poly.type
_entity_poly.pdbx_seq_one_letter_code
_entity_poly.pdbx_strand_id
1 'polypeptide(L)'
;GESSRLYLELYRKGLIDSSFAAGYEDMPGVALLSCGGDSRDPEAVRDAVCREAGRMAEEGVDEALFLRLKKSALGRRMRGLDSFDSLCFRLCQAHFDGVDFWAFPDRYAAVTKEEIEAFLRQTVVADRSAISIVLPRQKEGPVC
;
A
#
# COMPACT_ATOMS: atom_id res chain seq x y z
N GLY A 1 1.52 -1.20 -7.65
CA GLY A 1 2.83 -1.53 -8.19
C GLY A 1 3.17 -0.64 -9.37
N GLU A 2 4.37 -0.75 -9.91
CA GLU A 2 4.94 0.10 -10.97
C GLU A 2 4.10 0.17 -12.27
N SER A 3 3.29 -0.85 -12.53
CA SER A 3 2.37 -0.88 -13.68
C SER A 3 1.01 -0.22 -13.41
N SER A 4 0.78 0.33 -12.21
CA SER A 4 -0.47 1.01 -11.90
C SER A 4 -0.56 2.36 -12.60
N ARG A 5 -1.79 2.79 -12.94
CA ARG A 5 -2.05 4.09 -13.56
C ARG A 5 -1.43 5.24 -12.75
N LEU A 6 -1.63 5.22 -11.44
CA LEU A 6 -1.08 6.24 -10.54
C LEU A 6 0.45 6.31 -10.62
N TYR A 7 1.13 5.16 -10.49
CA TYR A 7 2.60 5.13 -10.57
C TYR A 7 3.10 5.68 -11.90
N LEU A 8 2.54 5.21 -13.01
CA LEU A 8 2.94 5.65 -14.34
C LEU A 8 2.70 7.14 -14.59
N GLU A 9 1.60 7.68 -14.07
CA GLU A 9 1.30 9.12 -14.16
C GLU A 9 2.32 9.95 -13.37
N LEU A 10 2.57 9.59 -12.11
CA LEU A 10 3.51 10.30 -11.24
C LEU A 10 4.95 10.21 -11.77
N TYR A 11 5.35 9.03 -12.24
CA TYR A 11 6.67 8.81 -12.83
C TYR A 11 6.88 9.64 -14.11
N ARG A 12 5.90 9.66 -15.02
CA ARG A 12 5.96 10.48 -16.24
C ARG A 12 6.03 11.98 -15.97
N LYS A 13 5.42 12.43 -14.88
CA LYS A 13 5.49 13.82 -14.41
C LYS A 13 6.79 14.14 -13.68
N GLY A 14 7.65 13.16 -13.44
CA GLY A 14 8.89 13.32 -12.69
C GLY A 14 8.68 13.66 -11.21
N LEU A 15 7.50 13.33 -10.67
CA LEU A 15 7.14 13.54 -9.27
C LEU A 15 7.69 12.44 -8.36
N ILE A 16 7.91 11.25 -8.91
CA ILE A 16 8.48 10.10 -8.20
C ILE A 16 9.55 9.43 -9.07
N ASP A 17 10.36 8.62 -8.45
CA ASP A 17 11.32 7.73 -9.10
C ASP A 17 11.09 6.25 -8.73
N SER A 18 12.07 5.39 -8.98
CA SER A 18 11.99 3.96 -8.69
C SER A 18 12.03 3.61 -7.20
N SER A 19 12.34 4.57 -6.32
CA SER A 19 12.27 4.38 -4.86
C SER A 19 10.84 4.37 -4.33
N PHE A 20 9.86 4.86 -5.11
CA PHE A 20 8.48 4.96 -4.66
C PHE A 20 7.83 3.58 -4.49
N ALA A 21 7.42 3.32 -3.27
CA ALA A 21 6.76 2.06 -2.90
C ALA A 21 5.49 2.34 -2.08
N ALA A 22 4.64 1.34 -1.98
CA ALA A 22 3.47 1.37 -1.12
C ALA A 22 3.38 0.06 -0.32
N GLY A 23 2.94 0.16 0.92
CA GLY A 23 2.80 -0.96 1.84
C GLY A 23 1.56 -0.85 2.71
N TYR A 24 1.28 -1.92 3.38
CA TYR A 24 0.30 -2.01 4.45
C TYR A 24 1.01 -2.55 5.69
N GLU A 25 0.81 -1.87 6.79
CA GLU A 25 1.37 -2.23 8.08
C GLU A 25 0.24 -2.30 9.10
N ASP A 26 0.21 -3.36 9.89
CA ASP A 26 -0.74 -3.53 10.98
C ASP A 26 -0.01 -3.79 12.30
N MET A 27 -0.52 -3.13 13.31
CA MET A 27 -0.07 -3.28 14.70
C MET A 27 -1.32 -3.34 15.58
N PRO A 28 -1.25 -3.87 16.82
CA PRO A 28 -2.39 -3.89 17.71
C PRO A 28 -3.05 -2.50 17.85
N GLY A 29 -4.29 -2.38 17.38
CA GLY A 29 -5.08 -1.14 17.43
C GLY A 29 -4.82 -0.12 16.31
N VAL A 30 -3.87 -0.37 15.39
CA VAL A 30 -3.54 0.56 14.29
C VAL A 30 -3.29 -0.22 13.00
N ALA A 31 -3.84 0.30 11.90
CA ALA A 31 -3.53 -0.17 10.55
C ALA A 31 -3.18 1.03 9.67
N LEU A 32 -2.07 0.94 8.96
CA LEU A 32 -1.54 2.01 8.13
C LEU A 32 -1.38 1.56 6.68
N LEU A 33 -1.88 2.36 5.76
CA LEU A 33 -1.44 2.32 4.37
C LEU A 33 -0.34 3.37 4.20
N SER A 34 0.85 2.92 3.89
CA SER A 34 1.99 3.78 3.65
C SER A 34 2.33 3.82 2.16
N CYS A 35 2.73 4.98 1.67
CA CYS A 35 3.40 5.10 0.39
C CYS A 35 4.45 6.20 0.49
N GLY A 36 5.57 6.02 -0.14
CA GLY A 36 6.67 6.98 -0.08
C GLY A 36 7.82 6.63 -1.00
N GLY A 37 8.76 7.56 -1.10
CA GLY A 37 9.94 7.52 -1.94
C GLY A 37 10.48 8.92 -2.12
N ASP A 38 11.50 9.07 -2.93
CA ASP A 38 12.04 10.38 -3.26
C ASP A 38 11.08 11.14 -4.18
N SER A 39 10.84 12.41 -3.85
CA SER A 39 9.95 13.27 -4.62
C SER A 39 10.43 14.72 -4.63
N ARG A 40 10.18 15.39 -5.74
CA ARG A 40 10.41 16.85 -5.86
C ARG A 40 9.24 17.67 -5.30
N ASP A 41 8.05 17.07 -5.23
CA ASP A 41 6.83 17.68 -4.72
C ASP A 41 5.99 16.62 -3.98
N PRO A 42 6.33 16.35 -2.72
CA PRO A 42 5.64 15.31 -1.95
C PRO A 42 4.16 15.61 -1.70
N GLU A 43 3.78 16.88 -1.65
CA GLU A 43 2.37 17.27 -1.47
C GLU A 43 1.53 16.94 -2.71
N ALA A 44 2.07 17.21 -3.90
CA ALA A 44 1.42 16.80 -5.15
C ALA A 44 1.27 15.29 -5.29
N VAL A 45 2.24 14.51 -4.75
CA VAL A 45 2.15 13.04 -4.71
C VAL A 45 1.02 12.61 -3.79
N ARG A 46 0.93 13.13 -2.56
CA ARG A 46 -0.16 12.84 -1.62
C ARG A 46 -1.52 13.13 -2.25
N ASP A 47 -1.67 14.30 -2.85
CA ASP A 47 -2.94 14.73 -3.47
C ASP A 47 -3.32 13.83 -4.65
N ALA A 48 -2.35 13.36 -5.42
CA ALA A 48 -2.59 12.41 -6.49
C ALA A 48 -3.04 11.04 -5.97
N VAL A 49 -2.46 10.56 -4.87
CA VAL A 49 -2.88 9.31 -4.20
C VAL A 49 -4.34 9.41 -3.74
N CYS A 50 -4.69 10.48 -3.03
CA CYS A 50 -6.06 10.69 -2.55
C CYS A 50 -7.06 10.83 -3.71
N ARG A 51 -6.71 11.58 -4.76
CA ARG A 51 -7.54 11.72 -5.96
C ARG A 51 -7.80 10.39 -6.67
N GLU A 52 -6.76 9.58 -6.85
CA GLU A 52 -6.91 8.28 -7.52
C GLU A 52 -7.75 7.32 -6.68
N ALA A 53 -7.59 7.32 -5.36
CA ALA A 53 -8.42 6.52 -4.46
C ALA A 53 -9.89 6.95 -4.51
N GLY A 54 -10.17 8.27 -4.51
CA GLY A 54 -11.52 8.81 -4.68
C GLY A 54 -12.13 8.41 -6.01
N ARG A 55 -11.38 8.54 -7.10
CA ARG A 55 -11.82 8.11 -8.43
C ARG A 55 -12.19 6.61 -8.46
N MET A 56 -11.32 5.75 -7.92
CA MET A 56 -11.61 4.30 -7.87
C MET A 56 -12.82 3.97 -6.99
N ALA A 57 -13.06 4.76 -5.95
CA ALA A 57 -14.22 4.59 -5.08
C ALA A 57 -15.53 5.05 -5.75
N GLU A 58 -15.48 6.05 -6.64
CA GLU A 58 -16.63 6.59 -7.35
C GLU A 58 -16.95 5.84 -8.66
N GLU A 59 -15.93 5.62 -9.49
CA GLU A 59 -16.06 4.95 -10.79
C GLU A 59 -16.12 3.41 -10.66
N GLY A 60 -15.74 2.89 -9.51
CA GLY A 60 -15.56 1.46 -9.26
C GLY A 60 -14.18 0.96 -9.65
N VAL A 61 -13.83 -0.18 -9.09
CA VAL A 61 -12.59 -0.90 -9.40
C VAL A 61 -12.83 -1.82 -10.60
N ASP A 62 -11.92 -1.81 -11.56
CA ASP A 62 -11.97 -2.72 -12.71
C ASP A 62 -11.95 -4.19 -12.24
N GLU A 63 -12.93 -4.96 -12.69
CA GLU A 63 -13.12 -6.36 -12.27
C GLU A 63 -11.93 -7.25 -12.62
N ALA A 64 -11.40 -7.10 -13.84
CA ALA A 64 -10.27 -7.91 -14.28
C ALA A 64 -9.00 -7.56 -13.48
N LEU A 65 -8.81 -6.29 -13.17
CA LEU A 65 -7.72 -5.83 -12.30
C LEU A 65 -7.88 -6.39 -10.88
N PHE A 66 -9.07 -6.30 -10.30
CA PHE A 66 -9.37 -6.84 -8.97
C PHE A 66 -9.04 -8.33 -8.88
N LEU A 67 -9.57 -9.14 -9.79
CA LEU A 67 -9.34 -10.59 -9.82
C LEU A 67 -7.86 -10.93 -10.01
N ARG A 68 -7.14 -10.20 -10.87
CA ARG A 68 -5.71 -10.38 -11.07
C ARG A 68 -4.91 -10.07 -9.82
N LEU A 69 -5.21 -8.95 -9.14
CA LEU A 69 -4.53 -8.56 -7.91
C LEU A 69 -4.82 -9.52 -6.76
N LYS A 70 -6.07 -9.98 -6.62
CA LYS A 70 -6.49 -10.98 -5.64
C LYS A 70 -5.72 -12.28 -5.81
N LYS A 71 -5.63 -12.82 -7.05
CA LYS A 71 -4.84 -14.01 -7.37
C LYS A 71 -3.34 -13.79 -7.11
N SER A 72 -2.81 -12.62 -7.45
CA SER A 72 -1.41 -12.27 -7.21
C SER A 72 -1.10 -12.20 -5.71
N ALA A 73 -1.99 -11.62 -4.91
CA ALA A 73 -1.83 -11.52 -3.46
C ALA A 73 -1.83 -12.91 -2.81
N LEU A 74 -2.79 -13.76 -3.17
CA LEU A 74 -2.84 -15.16 -2.72
C LEU A 74 -1.58 -15.93 -3.13
N GLY A 75 -1.15 -15.81 -4.38
CA GLY A 75 0.05 -16.50 -4.87
C GLY A 75 1.33 -16.06 -4.17
N ARG A 76 1.47 -14.78 -3.82
CA ARG A 76 2.59 -14.31 -2.99
C ARG A 76 2.54 -14.91 -1.58
N ARG A 77 1.34 -14.99 -0.99
CA ARG A 77 1.17 -15.59 0.33
C ARG A 77 1.52 -17.07 0.33
N MET A 78 1.08 -17.81 -0.70
CA MET A 78 1.41 -19.24 -0.88
C MET A 78 2.92 -19.45 -1.04
N ARG A 79 3.60 -18.66 -1.87
CA ARG A 79 5.07 -18.75 -2.01
C ARG A 79 5.82 -18.47 -0.70
N GLY A 80 5.26 -17.64 0.17
CA GLY A 80 5.85 -17.37 1.48
C GLY A 80 5.85 -18.58 2.42
N LEU A 81 5.09 -19.64 2.11
CA LEU A 81 5.11 -20.90 2.89
C LEU A 81 6.38 -21.71 2.65
N ASP A 82 7.09 -21.49 1.55
CA ASP A 82 8.33 -22.19 1.21
C ASP A 82 9.51 -21.69 2.07
N SER A 83 9.38 -20.53 2.72
CA SER A 83 10.39 -19.98 3.61
C SER A 83 10.09 -20.38 5.05
N PHE A 84 10.92 -21.28 5.59
CA PHE A 84 10.76 -21.78 6.96
C PHE A 84 10.74 -20.64 8.01
N ASP A 85 11.69 -19.72 7.93
CA ASP A 85 11.77 -18.59 8.87
C ASP A 85 10.54 -17.69 8.79
N SER A 86 10.12 -17.36 7.56
CA SER A 86 8.91 -16.55 7.35
C SER A 86 7.64 -17.27 7.83
N LEU A 87 7.57 -18.58 7.64
CA LEU A 87 6.44 -19.39 8.09
C LEU A 87 6.37 -19.42 9.62
N CYS A 88 7.49 -19.72 10.28
CA CYS A 88 7.57 -19.75 11.74
C CYS A 88 7.19 -18.39 12.35
N PHE A 89 7.75 -17.30 11.82
CA PHE A 89 7.42 -15.95 12.29
C PHE A 89 5.92 -15.66 12.17
N ARG A 90 5.31 -15.98 11.02
CA ARG A 90 3.88 -15.73 10.78
C ARG A 90 2.96 -16.61 11.62
N LEU A 91 3.35 -17.85 11.89
CA LEU A 91 2.61 -18.74 12.79
C LEU A 91 2.65 -18.21 14.23
N CYS A 92 3.82 -17.77 14.70
CA CYS A 92 3.95 -17.15 16.00
C CYS A 92 3.11 -15.87 16.11
N GLN A 93 3.20 -14.99 15.12
CA GLN A 93 2.39 -13.77 15.07
C GLN A 93 0.90 -14.10 15.13
N ALA A 94 0.41 -15.01 14.28
CA ALA A 94 -0.99 -15.40 14.26
C ALA A 94 -1.45 -16.01 15.60
N HIS A 95 -0.58 -16.77 16.27
CA HIS A 95 -0.86 -17.31 17.59
C HIS A 95 -1.07 -16.20 18.62
N PHE A 96 -0.17 -15.21 18.68
CA PHE A 96 -0.29 -14.07 19.61
C PHE A 96 -1.46 -13.17 19.29
N ASP A 97 -1.81 -13.01 18.00
CA ASP A 97 -2.95 -12.22 17.54
C ASP A 97 -4.29 -12.99 17.70
N GLY A 98 -4.27 -14.26 18.12
CA GLY A 98 -5.47 -15.10 18.23
C GLY A 98 -6.14 -15.42 16.91
N VAL A 99 -5.37 -15.43 15.80
CA VAL A 99 -5.86 -15.59 14.44
C VAL A 99 -5.50 -16.97 13.89
N ASP A 100 -6.47 -17.64 13.26
CA ASP A 100 -6.16 -18.86 12.51
C ASP A 100 -5.36 -18.50 11.24
N PHE A 101 -4.09 -18.88 11.25
CA PHE A 101 -3.19 -18.67 10.13
C PHE A 101 -3.64 -19.42 8.87
N TRP A 102 -4.16 -20.63 9.02
CA TRP A 102 -4.51 -21.49 7.88
C TRP A 102 -5.82 -21.10 7.19
N ALA A 103 -6.61 -20.24 7.81
CA ALA A 103 -7.83 -19.69 7.20
C ALA A 103 -7.56 -18.63 6.11
N PHE A 104 -6.28 -18.28 5.83
CA PHE A 104 -5.98 -17.22 4.86
C PHE A 104 -6.48 -17.48 3.45
N PRO A 105 -6.50 -18.72 2.87
CA PRO A 105 -7.03 -18.92 1.53
C PRO A 105 -8.51 -18.56 1.43
N ASP A 106 -9.31 -18.98 2.42
CA ASP A 106 -10.75 -18.71 2.48
C ASP A 106 -11.00 -17.20 2.69
N ARG A 107 -10.22 -16.56 3.54
CA ARG A 107 -10.29 -15.09 3.73
C ARG A 107 -9.98 -14.34 2.44
N TYR A 108 -8.93 -14.73 1.71
CA TYR A 108 -8.65 -14.13 0.40
C TYR A 108 -9.74 -14.41 -0.63
N ALA A 109 -10.33 -15.61 -0.59
CA ALA A 109 -11.47 -15.96 -1.47
C ALA A 109 -12.72 -15.14 -1.14
N ALA A 110 -12.96 -14.82 0.12
CA ALA A 110 -14.12 -14.05 0.57
C ALA A 110 -14.06 -12.56 0.23
N VAL A 111 -12.86 -11.94 0.11
CA VAL A 111 -12.74 -10.51 -0.19
C VAL A 111 -13.46 -10.16 -1.49
N THR A 112 -14.34 -9.17 -1.45
CA THR A 112 -15.10 -8.68 -2.60
C THR A 112 -14.58 -7.33 -3.12
N LYS A 113 -14.98 -6.99 -4.33
CA LYS A 113 -14.64 -5.70 -4.93
C LYS A 113 -15.31 -4.54 -4.18
N GLU A 114 -16.56 -4.74 -3.79
CA GLU A 114 -17.36 -3.77 -3.05
C GLU A 114 -16.73 -3.44 -1.67
N GLU A 115 -16.16 -4.43 -1.01
CA GLU A 115 -15.42 -4.22 0.24
C GLU A 115 -14.17 -3.36 0.03
N ILE A 116 -13.43 -3.58 -1.08
CA ILE A 116 -12.27 -2.74 -1.43
C ILE A 116 -12.70 -1.30 -1.74
N GLU A 117 -13.79 -1.11 -2.48
CA GLU A 117 -14.32 0.20 -2.80
C GLU A 117 -14.81 0.95 -1.54
N ALA A 118 -15.49 0.25 -0.64
CA ALA A 118 -15.91 0.80 0.64
C ALA A 118 -14.71 1.18 1.52
N PHE A 119 -13.67 0.34 1.54
CA PHE A 119 -12.43 0.61 2.25
C PHE A 119 -11.73 1.87 1.71
N LEU A 120 -11.62 2.02 0.40
CA LEU A 120 -11.02 3.22 -0.22
C LEU A 120 -11.77 4.49 0.18
N ARG A 121 -13.11 4.48 0.13
CA ARG A 121 -13.95 5.63 0.52
C ARG A 121 -13.74 6.04 1.98
N GLN A 122 -13.51 5.10 2.86
CA GLN A 122 -13.42 5.35 4.31
C GLN A 122 -12.00 5.65 4.78
N THR A 123 -10.99 5.13 4.10
CA THR A 123 -9.62 5.10 4.61
C THR A 123 -8.68 6.02 3.86
N VAL A 124 -8.74 6.03 2.53
CA VAL A 124 -7.79 6.81 1.70
C VAL A 124 -8.40 8.17 1.35
N VAL A 125 -8.57 8.99 2.37
CA VAL A 125 -9.13 10.34 2.28
C VAL A 125 -8.18 11.36 2.91
N ALA A 126 -8.25 12.61 2.46
CA ALA A 126 -7.35 13.67 2.91
C ALA A 126 -7.36 13.85 4.43
N ASP A 127 -8.52 13.79 5.06
CA ASP A 127 -8.69 14.00 6.51
C ASP A 127 -8.08 12.86 7.37
N ARG A 128 -7.76 11.73 6.77
CA ARG A 128 -7.12 10.59 7.44
C ARG A 128 -5.70 10.35 6.93
N SER A 129 -5.15 11.28 6.17
CA SER A 129 -3.80 11.20 5.65
C SER A 129 -2.85 12.11 6.40
N ALA A 130 -1.65 11.63 6.65
CA ALA A 130 -0.53 12.41 7.15
C ALA A 130 0.62 12.33 6.16
N ILE A 131 1.42 13.37 6.09
CA ILE A 131 2.63 13.40 5.28
C ILE A 131 3.83 13.67 6.19
N SER A 132 4.90 12.92 5.98
CA SER A 132 6.20 13.15 6.61
C SER A 132 7.20 13.47 5.51
N ILE A 133 7.88 14.62 5.62
CA ILE A 133 8.83 15.09 4.62
C ILE A 133 10.20 15.20 5.29
N VAL A 134 11.18 14.49 4.72
CA VAL A 134 12.58 14.61 5.11
C VAL A 134 13.32 15.42 4.06
N LEU A 135 13.78 16.60 4.45
CA LEU A 135 14.53 17.48 3.56
C LEU A 135 16.03 17.17 3.64
N PRO A 136 16.78 17.31 2.54
CA PRO A 136 18.22 17.21 2.57
C PRO A 136 18.81 18.30 3.45
N ARG A 137 19.81 17.94 4.25
CA ARG A 137 20.54 18.92 5.06
C ARG A 137 21.22 19.93 4.13
N GLN A 138 20.90 21.21 4.30
CA GLN A 138 21.65 22.27 3.62
C GLN A 138 23.12 22.18 4.04
N LYS A 139 24.01 22.01 3.07
CA LYS A 139 25.45 22.17 3.37
C LYS A 139 25.66 23.60 3.77
N GLU A 140 25.99 23.84 5.05
CA GLU A 140 26.59 25.13 5.46
C GLU A 140 27.81 25.33 4.57
N GLY A 141 27.83 26.43 3.83
CA GLY A 141 28.96 26.79 3.01
C GLY A 141 30.23 26.88 3.89
N PRO A 142 31.42 26.70 3.30
CA PRO A 142 32.65 26.83 4.08
C PRO A 142 32.63 28.15 4.82
N VAL A 143 32.69 28.06 6.15
CA VAL A 143 32.97 29.24 7.00
C VAL A 143 34.39 29.69 6.63
N CYS A 144 34.50 30.77 5.86
CA CYS A 144 35.77 31.44 5.57
C CYS A 144 36.30 32.11 6.82
#